data_d2a3d104d77f4485b40ca086da45e62f
#
_entry.id   d2a3d104d77f4485b40ca086da45e62f
#
_cell.length_a   1.000
_cell.length_b   1.000
_cell.length_c   1.000
_cell.angle_alpha   90.00
_cell.angle_beta   90.00
_cell.angle_gamma   90.00
#
_symmetry.space_group_name_H-M   'P 1'
#
loop_
_entity.id
_entity.type
_entity.pdbx_description
1 polymer ?
#
loop_
_entity_poly.entity_id
_entity_poly.type
_entity_poly.pdbx_seq_one_letter_code
_entity_poly.pdbx_strand_id
1 'polypeptide(L)'
;MKTSDIKGIIPPVITPMNNDPEQTVNHQALREQVERLLAGGVHGIFPMGTNGEAYALSFQEKEEILATVIDQVKGRVPVYAGTGCITTAETIRLSKRAEELGADALSVITPSFALASQKELYDHYTAVAKAVNLPIILYNIPARTGNKLLPETVQALCRDVENIVGAKDSSGDIENLKAYIRL
;
A
#
# COMPACT_ATOMS: atom_id res chain seq x y z
N MET A 1 -8.97 0.30 -12.73
CA MET A 1 -9.30 -1.05 -12.18
C MET A 1 -10.65 -0.97 -11.47
N LYS A 2 -11.53 -1.97 -11.63
CA LYS A 2 -12.81 -2.03 -10.88
C LYS A 2 -12.59 -2.76 -9.54
N THR A 3 -13.41 -2.47 -8.54
CA THR A 3 -13.33 -3.17 -7.22
C THR A 3 -13.44 -4.69 -7.38
N SER A 4 -14.25 -5.18 -8.33
CA SER A 4 -14.38 -6.61 -8.64
C SER A 4 -13.10 -7.30 -9.12
N ASP A 5 -12.11 -6.51 -9.56
CA ASP A 5 -10.84 -7.02 -10.06
C ASP A 5 -9.82 -7.24 -8.92
N ILE A 6 -10.10 -6.67 -7.74
CA ILE A 6 -9.28 -6.84 -6.53
C ILE A 6 -9.63 -8.17 -5.89
N LYS A 7 -8.91 -9.23 -6.26
CA LYS A 7 -9.18 -10.60 -5.78
C LYS A 7 -7.95 -11.49 -5.90
N GLY A 8 -8.00 -12.62 -5.21
CA GLY A 8 -6.98 -13.65 -5.28
C GLY A 8 -5.80 -13.39 -4.35
N ILE A 9 -4.64 -13.92 -4.70
CA ILE A 9 -3.42 -13.86 -3.89
C ILE A 9 -2.57 -12.67 -4.36
N ILE A 10 -2.34 -11.71 -3.48
CA ILE A 10 -1.58 -10.49 -3.70
C ILE A 10 -0.47 -10.44 -2.64
N PRO A 11 0.70 -11.07 -2.87
CA PRO A 11 1.74 -11.14 -1.87
C PRO A 11 2.44 -9.79 -1.70
N PRO A 12 2.78 -9.41 -0.45
CA PRO A 12 3.71 -8.32 -0.22
C PRO A 12 5.12 -8.76 -0.63
N VAL A 13 5.80 -7.89 -1.37
CA VAL A 13 7.17 -8.11 -1.85
C VAL A 13 8.16 -7.59 -0.80
N ILE A 14 9.20 -8.35 -0.51
CA ILE A 14 10.34 -7.86 0.27
C ILE A 14 11.21 -6.95 -0.61
N THR A 15 12.02 -6.09 0.01
CA THR A 15 12.99 -5.26 -0.68
C THR A 15 14.39 -5.88 -0.50
N PRO A 16 14.94 -6.58 -1.50
CA PRO A 16 16.29 -7.13 -1.39
C PRO A 16 17.33 -6.00 -1.33
N MET A 17 18.29 -6.14 -0.45
CA MET A 17 19.40 -5.19 -0.29
C MET A 17 20.72 -5.84 -0.73
N ASN A 18 21.64 -5.04 -1.20
CA ASN A 18 23.02 -5.46 -1.43
C ASN A 18 23.74 -5.63 -0.10
N ASN A 19 24.78 -6.47 -0.09
CA ASN A 19 25.68 -6.62 1.07
C ASN A 19 26.80 -5.57 0.99
N ASP A 20 26.41 -4.30 0.97
CA ASP A 20 27.29 -3.14 1.03
C ASP A 20 27.03 -2.34 2.34
N PRO A 21 27.96 -1.46 2.75
CA PRO A 21 27.78 -0.66 3.97
C PRO A 21 26.53 0.21 3.97
N GLU A 22 26.12 0.68 2.82
CA GLU A 22 24.95 1.54 2.58
C GLU A 22 23.65 0.76 2.49
N GLN A 23 23.72 -0.59 2.38
CA GLN A 23 22.56 -1.47 2.19
C GLN A 23 21.66 -1.01 1.02
N THR A 24 22.29 -0.72 -0.11
CA THR A 24 21.58 -0.23 -1.30
C THR A 24 20.59 -1.26 -1.84
N VAL A 25 19.51 -0.80 -2.46
CA VAL A 25 18.47 -1.69 -3.03
C VAL A 25 19.05 -2.56 -4.15
N ASN A 26 18.86 -3.87 -4.06
CA ASN A 26 19.24 -4.82 -5.10
C ASN A 26 18.09 -4.97 -6.13
N HIS A 27 18.07 -4.09 -7.12
CA HIS A 27 17.04 -4.08 -8.16
C HIS A 27 17.00 -5.36 -9.00
N GLN A 28 18.15 -6.03 -9.22
CA GLN A 28 18.18 -7.29 -9.96
C GLN A 28 17.47 -8.41 -9.17
N ALA A 29 17.78 -8.57 -7.91
CA ALA A 29 17.12 -9.55 -7.05
C ALA A 29 15.61 -9.23 -6.87
N LEU A 30 15.24 -7.94 -6.86
CA LEU A 30 13.84 -7.51 -6.83
C LEU A 30 13.10 -7.96 -8.09
N ARG A 31 13.69 -7.78 -9.29
CA ARG A 31 13.13 -8.25 -10.57
C ARG A 31 12.96 -9.78 -10.58
N GLU A 32 13.97 -10.52 -10.13
CA GLU A 32 13.92 -11.98 -10.05
C GLU A 32 12.84 -12.47 -9.07
N GLN A 33 12.63 -11.77 -7.96
CA GLN A 33 11.54 -12.06 -7.02
C GLN A 33 10.17 -11.84 -7.69
N VAL A 34 9.99 -10.74 -8.41
CA VAL A 34 8.74 -10.46 -9.16
C VAL A 34 8.47 -11.59 -10.16
N GLU A 35 9.48 -12.04 -10.93
CA GLU A 35 9.31 -13.15 -11.88
C GLU A 35 8.90 -14.45 -11.20
N ARG A 36 9.52 -14.78 -10.07
CA ARG A 36 9.15 -15.99 -9.30
C ARG A 36 7.69 -15.94 -8.83
N LEU A 37 7.23 -14.78 -8.35
CA LEU A 37 5.85 -14.61 -7.92
C LEU A 37 4.88 -14.76 -9.10
N LEU A 38 5.18 -14.13 -10.22
CA LEU A 38 4.38 -14.22 -11.44
C LEU A 38 4.31 -15.66 -11.97
N ALA A 39 5.44 -16.37 -12.00
CA ALA A 39 5.50 -17.79 -12.36
C ALA A 39 4.70 -18.68 -11.39
N GLY A 40 4.58 -18.27 -10.13
CA GLY A 40 3.74 -18.91 -9.11
C GLY A 40 2.24 -18.67 -9.27
N GLY A 41 1.82 -17.85 -10.24
CA GLY A 41 0.40 -17.59 -10.53
C GLY A 41 -0.29 -16.65 -9.55
N VAL A 42 0.43 -15.66 -8.99
CA VAL A 42 -0.17 -14.63 -8.15
C VAL A 42 -1.13 -13.73 -8.95
N HIS A 43 -2.07 -13.11 -8.26
CA HIS A 43 -3.11 -12.28 -8.88
C HIS A 43 -2.81 -10.77 -8.79
N GLY A 44 -1.74 -10.41 -8.12
CA GLY A 44 -1.23 -9.05 -8.02
C GLY A 44 0.09 -9.01 -7.27
N ILE A 45 0.78 -7.86 -7.29
CA ILE A 45 2.06 -7.63 -6.60
C ILE A 45 1.91 -6.42 -5.70
N PHE A 46 2.36 -6.54 -4.44
CA PHE A 46 2.28 -5.45 -3.46
C PHE A 46 3.69 -5.06 -2.98
N PRO A 47 4.39 -4.15 -3.67
CA PRO A 47 5.66 -3.58 -3.22
C PRO A 47 5.46 -2.55 -2.12
N MET A 48 6.51 -2.32 -1.32
CA MET A 48 6.58 -1.29 -0.28
C MET A 48 5.50 -1.41 0.81
N GLY A 49 5.05 -2.64 1.07
CA GLY A 49 4.33 -2.94 2.31
C GLY A 49 5.29 -2.99 3.51
N THR A 50 4.77 -3.36 4.67
CA THR A 50 5.56 -3.53 5.91
C THR A 50 6.68 -4.56 5.73
N ASN A 51 6.43 -5.66 5.02
CA ASN A 51 7.43 -6.68 4.72
C ASN A 51 8.52 -6.19 3.73
N GLY A 52 8.20 -5.19 2.92
CA GLY A 52 9.15 -4.51 2.04
C GLY A 52 9.92 -3.38 2.71
N GLU A 53 9.81 -3.26 4.04
CA GLU A 53 10.55 -2.31 4.87
C GLU A 53 10.43 -0.85 4.44
N ALA A 54 9.27 -0.48 3.86
CA ALA A 54 9.03 0.85 3.33
C ALA A 54 9.31 2.00 4.32
N TYR A 55 9.20 1.72 5.62
CA TYR A 55 9.49 2.69 6.69
C TYR A 55 10.97 3.06 6.80
N ALA A 56 11.89 2.20 6.32
CA ALA A 56 13.34 2.41 6.38
C ALA A 56 13.93 3.01 5.08
N LEU A 57 13.14 3.05 4.01
CA LEU A 57 13.59 3.53 2.71
C LEU A 57 13.48 5.05 2.58
N SER A 58 14.45 5.66 1.93
CA SER A 58 14.38 7.05 1.47
C SER A 58 13.27 7.22 0.42
N PHE A 59 12.84 8.45 0.19
CA PHE A 59 11.83 8.75 -0.82
C PHE A 59 12.27 8.32 -2.23
N GLN A 60 13.54 8.55 -2.55
CA GLN A 60 14.13 8.17 -3.84
C GLN A 60 14.12 6.65 -4.03
N GLU A 61 14.55 5.87 -3.04
CA GLU A 61 14.51 4.40 -3.10
C GLU A 61 13.09 3.88 -3.31
N LYS A 62 12.11 4.49 -2.65
CA LYS A 62 10.69 4.14 -2.87
C LYS A 62 10.24 4.35 -4.31
N GLU A 63 10.63 5.47 -4.93
CA GLU A 63 10.35 5.73 -6.35
C GLU A 63 11.04 4.71 -7.26
N GLU A 64 12.30 4.41 -7.03
CA GLU A 64 13.09 3.47 -7.81
C GLU A 64 12.56 2.03 -7.69
N ILE A 65 12.14 1.60 -6.50
CA ILE A 65 11.51 0.30 -6.26
C ILE A 65 10.18 0.20 -7.03
N LEU A 66 9.33 1.23 -6.94
CA LEU A 66 8.07 1.25 -7.69
C LEU A 66 8.31 1.15 -9.20
N ALA A 67 9.21 1.98 -9.72
CA ALA A 67 9.57 1.95 -11.14
C ALA A 67 10.08 0.56 -11.57
N THR A 68 10.95 -0.05 -10.75
CA THR A 68 11.50 -1.39 -11.02
C THR A 68 10.42 -2.46 -11.04
N VAL A 69 9.51 -2.46 -10.06
CA VAL A 69 8.44 -3.47 -9.97
C VAL A 69 7.44 -3.29 -11.10
N ILE A 70 6.99 -2.06 -11.37
CA ILE A 70 6.01 -1.77 -12.43
C ILE A 70 6.59 -2.14 -13.81
N ASP A 71 7.83 -1.74 -14.09
CA ASP A 71 8.54 -2.12 -15.32
C ASP A 71 8.68 -3.64 -15.46
N GLN A 72 8.99 -4.35 -14.36
CA GLN A 72 9.14 -5.80 -14.40
C GLN A 72 7.82 -6.53 -14.56
N VAL A 73 6.75 -6.07 -13.90
CA VAL A 73 5.40 -6.67 -14.00
C VAL A 73 4.83 -6.51 -15.40
N LYS A 74 5.05 -5.39 -16.07
CA LYS A 74 4.61 -5.11 -17.47
C LYS A 74 3.12 -5.39 -17.71
N GLY A 75 2.27 -5.05 -16.75
CA GLY A 75 0.82 -5.22 -16.85
C GLY A 75 0.32 -6.67 -16.82
N ARG A 76 1.17 -7.65 -16.48
CA ARG A 76 0.75 -9.07 -16.37
C ARG A 76 -0.21 -9.32 -15.23
N VAL A 77 -0.06 -8.58 -14.15
CA VAL A 77 -0.97 -8.55 -13.00
C VAL A 77 -1.02 -7.12 -12.45
N PRO A 78 -2.04 -6.73 -11.67
CA PRO A 78 -2.09 -5.42 -11.02
C PRO A 78 -0.96 -5.21 -10.00
N VAL A 79 -0.44 -3.97 -9.93
CA VAL A 79 0.52 -3.52 -8.92
C VAL A 79 -0.18 -2.63 -7.90
N TYR A 80 -0.16 -3.07 -6.64
CA TYR A 80 -0.72 -2.37 -5.48
C TYR A 80 0.41 -1.62 -4.75
N ALA A 81 0.62 -0.36 -5.06
CA ALA A 81 1.73 0.40 -4.50
C ALA A 81 1.50 0.77 -3.04
N GLY A 82 2.43 0.42 -2.16
CA GLY A 82 2.46 0.90 -0.77
C GLY A 82 2.93 2.35 -0.72
N THR A 83 2.04 3.29 -0.45
CA THR A 83 2.39 4.73 -0.50
C THR A 83 2.19 5.47 0.82
N GLY A 84 1.72 4.77 1.87
CA GLY A 84 1.56 5.38 3.18
C GLY A 84 2.90 5.82 3.79
N CYS A 85 2.94 7.07 4.24
CA CYS A 85 4.05 7.71 4.92
C CYS A 85 3.60 8.26 6.29
N ILE A 86 4.53 8.82 7.07
CA ILE A 86 4.21 9.41 8.37
C ILE A 86 3.30 10.62 8.21
N THR A 87 3.54 11.45 7.19
CA THR A 87 2.76 12.67 6.96
C THR A 87 1.79 12.53 5.78
N THR A 88 0.68 13.26 5.84
CA THR A 88 -0.29 13.33 4.73
C THR A 88 0.37 13.88 3.46
N ALA A 89 1.21 14.89 3.58
CA ALA A 89 1.90 15.52 2.45
C ALA A 89 2.83 14.54 1.71
N GLU A 90 3.62 13.75 2.45
CA GLU A 90 4.49 12.73 1.85
C GLU A 90 3.69 11.58 1.25
N THR A 91 2.61 11.15 1.92
CA THR A 91 1.69 10.14 1.39
C THR A 91 1.09 10.60 0.05
N ILE A 92 0.63 11.84 -0.04
CA ILE A 92 0.11 12.42 -1.29
C ILE A 92 1.20 12.46 -2.37
N ARG A 93 2.40 12.93 -2.02
CA ARG A 93 3.52 13.02 -2.97
C ARG A 93 3.86 11.64 -3.55
N LEU A 94 4.00 10.63 -2.69
CA LEU A 94 4.34 9.27 -3.12
C LEU A 94 3.19 8.61 -3.89
N SER A 95 1.95 8.89 -3.51
CA SER A 95 0.76 8.37 -4.21
C SER A 95 0.65 8.92 -5.63
N LYS A 96 0.88 10.22 -5.83
CA LYS A 96 0.98 10.83 -7.17
C LYS A 96 2.09 10.22 -7.99
N ARG A 97 3.24 10.01 -7.38
CA ARG A 97 4.37 9.39 -8.07
C ARG A 97 4.08 7.95 -8.49
N ALA A 98 3.41 7.17 -7.64
CA ALA A 98 2.97 5.82 -7.99
C ALA A 98 1.96 5.83 -9.16
N GLU A 99 1.03 6.78 -9.19
CA GLU A 99 0.09 6.97 -10.30
C GLU A 99 0.82 7.31 -11.60
N GLU A 100 1.76 8.25 -11.58
CA GLU A 100 2.59 8.64 -12.73
C GLU A 100 3.42 7.46 -13.28
N LEU A 101 3.92 6.59 -12.41
CA LEU A 101 4.68 5.41 -12.77
C LEU A 101 3.81 4.29 -13.35
N GLY A 102 2.49 4.35 -13.19
CA GLY A 102 1.56 3.37 -13.73
C GLY A 102 1.17 2.26 -12.75
N ALA A 103 1.15 2.52 -11.45
CA ALA A 103 0.52 1.61 -10.48
C ALA A 103 -0.98 1.46 -10.78
N ASP A 104 -1.56 0.31 -10.43
CA ASP A 104 -2.98 0.04 -10.67
C ASP A 104 -3.87 0.40 -9.47
N ALA A 105 -3.31 0.34 -8.26
CA ALA A 105 -3.97 0.69 -7.01
C ALA A 105 -2.95 1.12 -5.96
N LEU A 106 -3.44 1.81 -4.93
CA LEU A 106 -2.65 2.20 -3.78
C LEU A 106 -3.07 1.39 -2.55
N SER A 107 -2.10 0.96 -1.75
CA SER A 107 -2.31 0.44 -0.40
C SER A 107 -1.72 1.42 0.60
N VAL A 108 -2.59 2.15 1.28
CA VAL A 108 -2.17 3.25 2.16
C VAL A 108 -2.30 2.82 3.61
N ILE A 109 -1.16 2.59 4.27
CA ILE A 109 -1.10 2.28 5.69
C ILE A 109 -1.45 3.53 6.51
N THR A 110 -2.07 3.34 7.69
CA THR A 110 -2.29 4.44 8.63
C THR A 110 -0.98 5.14 8.98
N PRO A 111 -0.95 6.47 9.18
CA PRO A 111 0.22 7.16 9.71
C PRO A 111 0.77 6.46 10.95
N SER A 112 2.08 6.48 11.12
CA SER A 112 2.76 5.87 12.27
C SER A 112 3.40 6.93 13.16
N PHE A 113 3.86 6.51 14.33
CA PHE A 113 4.55 7.30 15.34
C PHE A 113 3.62 8.17 16.19
N ALA A 114 2.93 9.16 15.62
CA ALA A 114 1.95 9.96 16.34
C ALA A 114 0.58 9.28 16.34
N LEU A 115 -0.09 9.29 17.50
CA LEU A 115 -1.47 8.79 17.60
C LEU A 115 -2.43 9.81 16.98
N ALA A 116 -3.32 9.32 16.14
CA ALA A 116 -4.35 10.10 15.48
C ALA A 116 -5.75 9.67 15.95
N SER A 117 -6.65 10.61 16.09
CA SER A 117 -8.08 10.34 16.27
C SER A 117 -8.69 9.78 14.98
N GLN A 118 -9.87 9.15 15.08
CA GLN A 118 -10.59 8.64 13.90
C GLN A 118 -10.94 9.75 12.92
N LYS A 119 -11.21 10.96 13.42
CA LYS A 119 -11.44 12.13 12.55
C LYS A 119 -10.19 12.52 11.77
N GLU A 120 -9.04 12.54 12.41
CA GLU A 120 -7.76 12.86 11.73
C GLU A 120 -7.38 11.78 10.72
N LEU A 121 -7.64 10.50 11.01
CA LEU A 121 -7.48 9.41 10.03
C LEU A 121 -8.43 9.58 8.84
N TYR A 122 -9.68 9.93 9.10
CA TYR A 122 -10.65 10.23 8.04
C TYR A 122 -10.20 11.40 7.15
N ASP A 123 -9.75 12.49 7.78
CA ASP A 123 -9.27 13.69 7.06
C ASP A 123 -8.00 13.35 6.24
N HIS A 124 -7.06 12.57 6.80
CA HIS A 124 -5.86 12.10 6.14
C HIS A 124 -6.20 11.32 4.84
N TYR A 125 -7.01 10.27 4.96
CA TYR A 125 -7.36 9.44 3.80
C TYR A 125 -8.18 10.19 2.75
N THR A 126 -9.07 11.06 3.18
CA THR A 126 -9.83 11.93 2.28
C THR A 126 -8.91 12.87 1.49
N ALA A 127 -7.89 13.45 2.15
CA ALA A 127 -6.91 14.32 1.48
C ALA A 127 -6.06 13.54 0.47
N VAL A 128 -5.61 12.33 0.82
CA VAL A 128 -4.86 11.45 -0.10
C VAL A 128 -5.72 11.07 -1.30
N ALA A 129 -6.96 10.65 -1.06
CA ALA A 129 -7.87 10.20 -2.11
C ALA A 129 -8.23 11.31 -3.11
N LYS A 130 -8.40 12.55 -2.63
CA LYS A 130 -8.64 13.72 -3.51
C LYS A 130 -7.44 14.09 -4.39
N ALA A 131 -6.25 13.61 -4.07
CA ALA A 131 -5.02 13.97 -4.78
C ALA A 131 -4.67 13.04 -5.95
N VAL A 132 -5.35 11.89 -6.08
CA VAL A 132 -5.10 10.84 -7.07
C VAL A 132 -6.41 10.26 -7.61
N ASN A 133 -6.34 9.60 -8.78
CA ASN A 133 -7.49 8.93 -9.37
C ASN A 133 -7.47 7.41 -9.16
N LEU A 134 -6.37 6.87 -8.63
CA LEU A 134 -6.23 5.43 -8.41
C LEU A 134 -7.15 4.95 -7.28
N PRO A 135 -7.64 3.70 -7.35
CA PRO A 135 -8.32 3.06 -6.24
C PRO A 135 -7.39 2.90 -5.05
N ILE A 136 -7.91 3.19 -3.86
CA ILE A 136 -7.18 3.14 -2.59
C ILE A 136 -7.73 2.03 -1.72
N ILE A 137 -6.83 1.20 -1.21
CA ILE A 137 -7.08 0.20 -0.18
C ILE A 137 -6.50 0.74 1.14
N LEU A 138 -7.37 0.97 2.12
CA LEU A 138 -6.96 1.35 3.47
C LEU A 138 -6.17 0.19 4.10
N TYR A 139 -5.03 0.48 4.74
CA TYR A 139 -4.25 -0.58 5.35
C TYR A 139 -4.16 -0.40 6.86
N ASN A 140 -4.81 -1.30 7.60
CA ASN A 140 -4.88 -1.34 9.05
C ASN A 140 -3.88 -2.36 9.63
N ILE A 141 -2.88 -1.89 10.38
CA ILE A 141 -1.93 -2.71 11.12
C ILE A 141 -1.50 -2.00 12.42
N PRO A 142 -2.40 -1.88 13.40
CA PRO A 142 -2.18 -1.04 14.60
C PRO A 142 -0.96 -1.45 15.42
N ALA A 143 -0.58 -2.73 15.41
CA ALA A 143 0.63 -3.21 16.08
C ALA A 143 1.94 -2.59 15.55
N ARG A 144 1.93 -1.98 14.34
CA ARG A 144 3.08 -1.33 13.73
C ARG A 144 2.95 0.18 13.69
N THR A 145 1.75 0.70 13.55
CA THR A 145 1.53 2.14 13.40
C THR A 145 1.09 2.84 14.69
N GLY A 146 0.52 2.11 15.65
CA GLY A 146 -0.16 2.65 16.83
C GLY A 146 -1.59 3.12 16.53
N ASN A 147 -1.96 3.24 15.26
CA ASN A 147 -3.25 3.77 14.81
C ASN A 147 -4.15 2.66 14.26
N LYS A 148 -5.27 2.40 14.92
CA LYS A 148 -6.30 1.45 14.48
C LYS A 148 -7.38 2.19 13.70
N LEU A 149 -7.74 1.68 12.53
CA LEU A 149 -8.95 2.10 11.82
C LEU A 149 -10.14 1.36 12.39
N LEU A 150 -11.11 2.10 12.91
CA LEU A 150 -12.37 1.52 13.37
C LEU A 150 -13.31 1.23 12.19
N PRO A 151 -14.18 0.20 12.29
CA PRO A 151 -15.13 -0.14 11.22
C PRO A 151 -15.97 1.05 10.76
N GLU A 152 -16.43 1.88 11.69
CA GLU A 152 -17.25 3.06 11.39
C GLU A 152 -16.48 4.09 10.55
N THR A 153 -15.18 4.24 10.77
CA THR A 153 -14.31 5.12 9.98
C THR A 153 -14.10 4.56 8.58
N VAL A 154 -13.87 3.26 8.45
CA VAL A 154 -13.76 2.58 7.15
C VAL A 154 -15.07 2.71 6.37
N GLN A 155 -16.22 2.48 7.03
CA GLN A 155 -17.54 2.63 6.42
C GLN A 155 -17.76 4.06 5.89
N ALA A 156 -17.47 5.06 6.72
CA ALA A 156 -17.63 6.47 6.33
C ALA A 156 -16.73 6.80 5.12
N LEU A 157 -15.47 6.38 5.13
CA LEU A 157 -14.53 6.61 4.02
C LEU A 157 -15.01 5.93 2.73
N CYS A 158 -15.41 4.65 2.77
CA CYS A 158 -15.89 3.94 1.58
C CYS A 158 -17.21 4.50 1.04
N ARG A 159 -18.06 5.07 1.89
CA ARG A 159 -19.31 5.71 1.47
C ARG A 159 -19.08 7.09 0.85
N ASP A 160 -18.20 7.89 1.46
CA ASP A 160 -18.09 9.34 1.17
C ASP A 160 -17.00 9.65 0.12
N VAL A 161 -16.11 8.68 -0.16
CA VAL A 161 -14.93 8.88 -1.03
C VAL A 161 -14.86 7.77 -2.08
N GLU A 162 -15.20 8.11 -3.31
CA GLU A 162 -15.45 7.18 -4.42
C GLU A 162 -14.28 6.23 -4.72
N ASN A 163 -13.05 6.72 -4.65
CA ASN A 163 -11.86 5.92 -4.96
C ASN A 163 -11.27 5.19 -3.75
N ILE A 164 -11.89 5.24 -2.57
CA ILE A 164 -11.59 4.32 -1.47
C ILE A 164 -12.44 3.07 -1.63
N VAL A 165 -11.82 1.95 -1.99
CA VAL A 165 -12.53 0.77 -2.51
C VAL A 165 -12.49 -0.45 -1.58
N GLY A 166 -11.80 -0.35 -0.45
CA GLY A 166 -11.72 -1.45 0.51
C GLY A 166 -10.66 -1.25 1.58
N ALA A 167 -10.50 -2.27 2.41
CA ALA A 167 -9.51 -2.27 3.49
C ALA A 167 -8.74 -3.60 3.52
N LYS A 168 -7.43 -3.51 3.77
CA LYS A 168 -6.55 -4.62 4.14
C LYS A 168 -6.37 -4.61 5.65
N ASP A 169 -6.72 -5.69 6.31
CA ASP A 169 -6.56 -5.83 7.75
C ASP A 169 -5.43 -6.79 8.12
N SER A 170 -4.48 -6.31 8.90
CA SER A 170 -3.38 -7.06 9.50
C SER A 170 -3.32 -6.86 11.02
N SER A 171 -4.46 -6.54 11.64
CA SER A 171 -4.56 -6.29 13.08
C SER A 171 -4.39 -7.57 13.92
N GLY A 172 -4.66 -8.74 13.34
CA GLY A 172 -4.78 -10.00 14.08
C GLY A 172 -6.09 -10.13 14.85
N ASP A 173 -6.99 -9.17 14.72
CA ASP A 173 -8.30 -9.12 15.40
C ASP A 173 -9.39 -9.62 14.42
N ILE A 174 -9.82 -10.87 14.59
CA ILE A 174 -10.82 -11.50 13.71
C ILE A 174 -12.19 -10.79 13.78
N GLU A 175 -12.54 -10.20 14.90
CA GLU A 175 -13.81 -9.47 15.03
C GLU A 175 -13.78 -8.15 14.28
N ASN A 176 -12.61 -7.47 14.25
CA ASN A 176 -12.40 -6.29 13.43
C ASN A 176 -12.51 -6.64 11.93
N LEU A 177 -11.88 -7.73 11.50
CA LEU A 177 -11.98 -8.21 10.12
C LEU A 177 -13.42 -8.55 9.73
N LYS A 178 -14.15 -9.28 10.60
CA LYS A 178 -15.57 -9.58 10.38
C LYS A 178 -16.43 -8.32 10.30
N ALA A 179 -16.11 -7.29 11.11
CA ALA A 179 -16.81 -6.02 11.05
C ALA A 179 -16.59 -5.32 9.69
N TYR A 180 -15.36 -5.31 9.16
CA TYR A 180 -15.08 -4.77 7.84
C TYR A 180 -15.81 -5.52 6.71
N ILE A 181 -15.93 -6.85 6.79
CA ILE A 181 -16.64 -7.66 5.78
C ILE A 181 -18.15 -7.36 5.75
N ARG A 182 -18.71 -6.87 6.85
CA ARG A 182 -20.15 -6.56 6.97
C ARG A 182 -20.53 -5.16 6.51
N LEU A 183 -19.54 -4.33 6.17
CA LEU A 183 -19.76 -2.97 5.66
C LEU A 183 -20.24 -2.97 4.21
#